data_2c23da8c40ebcfd5097c8f5a2cb16657
#
_entry.id   2c23da8c40ebcfd5097c8f5a2cb16657
#
_cell.length_a   1.000
_cell.length_b   1.000
_cell.length_c   1.000
_cell.angle_alpha   90.00
_cell.angle_beta   90.00
_cell.angle_gamma   90.00
#
_symmetry.space_group_name_H-M   'P 1'
#
loop_
_entity.id
_entity.type
_entity.pdbx_description
1 polymer ?
#
loop_
_entity_poly.entity_id
_entity_poly.type
_entity_poly.pdbx_seq_one_letter_code
_entity_poly.pdbx_strand_id
1 'polypeptide(L)'
;MADYREEILSCCKKLRLSSNLAERSATENGETHQEYLYHLLKAELEYRQKVRIAKLVNSAGFPRSYDFGQFRPDEVEFQDTSLDSLKQLEFYRQHKNLIMYGCTGTGKTMLSICIGMEACRQGIPVKFFRTAGLVNQFSEYKERGQLSTLKKKLSHIQILILDEFTVFHSLANQ
;
A
#
# COMPACT_ATOMS: atom_id res chain seq x y z
N MET A 1 38.40 11.54 19.78
CA MET A 1 36.98 11.83 20.04
C MET A 1 36.37 10.58 20.64
N ALA A 2 35.55 10.72 21.68
CA ALA A 2 34.81 9.56 22.19
C ALA A 2 33.80 9.10 21.16
N ASP A 3 33.78 7.78 20.88
CA ASP A 3 32.80 7.20 19.98
C ASP A 3 31.58 6.78 20.81
N TYR A 4 30.48 7.47 20.70
CA TYR A 4 29.21 7.20 21.40
C TYR A 4 28.27 6.30 20.61
N ARG A 5 28.74 5.60 19.59
CA ARG A 5 27.91 4.81 18.69
C ARG A 5 27.08 3.73 19.40
N GLU A 6 27.70 3.00 20.32
CA GLU A 6 27.00 1.93 21.03
C GLU A 6 25.95 2.46 22.01
N GLU A 7 26.25 3.57 22.67
CA GLU A 7 25.31 4.25 23.56
C GLU A 7 24.12 4.81 22.81
N ILE A 8 24.35 5.43 21.63
CA ILE A 8 23.29 5.92 20.76
C ILE A 8 22.43 4.76 20.27
N LEU A 9 23.02 3.63 19.84
CA LEU A 9 22.28 2.42 19.47
C LEU A 9 21.42 1.90 20.61
N SER A 10 21.95 1.87 21.84
CA SER A 10 21.21 1.48 23.04
C SER A 10 20.02 2.42 23.29
N CYS A 11 20.20 3.72 23.16
CA CYS A 11 19.14 4.72 23.28
C CYS A 11 18.09 4.56 22.17
N CYS A 12 18.53 4.38 20.92
CA CYS A 12 17.62 4.13 19.78
C CYS A 12 16.72 2.92 20.05
N LYS A 13 17.29 1.81 20.53
CA LYS A 13 16.54 0.60 20.88
C LYS A 13 15.48 0.85 21.96
N LYS A 14 15.84 1.54 23.05
CA LYS A 14 14.92 1.90 24.14
C LYS A 14 13.80 2.84 23.68
N LEU A 15 14.13 3.81 22.84
CA LEU A 15 13.18 4.79 22.28
C LEU A 15 12.46 4.28 21.05
N ARG A 16 12.69 3.05 20.61
CA ARG A 16 12.14 2.46 19.38
C ARG A 16 12.44 3.29 18.14
N LEU A 17 13.62 3.89 18.07
CA LEU A 17 14.16 4.55 16.90
C LEU A 17 14.92 3.53 16.03
N SER A 18 15.14 3.85 14.74
CA SER A 18 15.91 2.97 13.86
C SER A 18 17.40 2.98 14.22
N SER A 19 18.10 1.87 13.98
CA SER A 19 19.56 1.82 14.11
C SER A 19 20.27 2.75 13.11
N ASN A 20 19.63 3.07 11.98
CA ASN A 20 20.11 4.01 10.97
C ASN A 20 20.40 5.41 11.54
N LEU A 21 19.69 5.81 12.59
CA LEU A 21 19.93 7.09 13.26
C LEU A 21 21.31 7.17 13.90
N ALA A 22 21.80 6.06 14.46
CA ALA A 22 23.15 5.99 15.03
C ALA A 22 24.24 6.10 13.94
N GLU A 23 24.02 5.51 12.77
CA GLU A 23 24.94 5.64 11.63
C GLU A 23 24.95 7.07 11.09
N ARG A 24 23.78 7.68 10.95
CA ARG A 24 23.64 9.06 10.49
C ARG A 24 24.20 10.08 11.48
N SER A 25 24.16 9.81 12.78
CA SER A 25 24.73 10.73 13.79
C SER A 25 26.23 10.99 13.61
N ALA A 26 26.94 10.07 12.95
CA ALA A 26 28.36 10.22 12.65
C ALA A 26 28.66 11.00 11.35
N THR A 27 27.68 11.13 10.46
CA THR A 27 27.86 11.71 9.12
C THR A 27 27.05 12.97 8.88
N GLU A 28 26.03 13.21 9.70
CA GLU A 28 25.16 14.37 9.58
C GLU A 28 25.88 15.63 10.08
N ASN A 29 25.63 16.77 9.44
CA ASN A 29 26.19 18.06 9.79
C ASN A 29 25.06 19.07 10.03
N GLY A 30 25.34 20.06 10.88
CA GLY A 30 24.50 21.21 11.12
C GLY A 30 25.33 22.37 11.63
N GLU A 31 25.00 23.60 11.26
CA GLU A 31 25.69 24.80 11.75
C GLU A 31 25.40 25.03 13.23
N THR A 32 24.25 24.57 13.71
CA THR A 32 23.84 24.62 15.12
C THR A 32 23.46 23.23 15.64
N HIS A 33 23.50 23.05 16.95
CA HIS A 33 23.02 21.80 17.58
C HIS A 33 21.53 21.52 17.29
N GLN A 34 20.71 22.57 17.15
CA GLN A 34 19.29 22.42 16.82
C GLN A 34 19.11 21.96 15.38
N GLU A 35 19.86 22.49 14.44
CA GLU A 35 19.83 22.08 13.04
C GLU A 35 20.29 20.63 12.87
N TYR A 36 21.39 20.25 13.49
CA TYR A 36 21.87 18.87 13.52
C TYR A 36 20.80 17.91 14.04
N LEU A 37 20.17 18.23 15.18
CA LEU A 37 19.11 17.41 15.76
C LEU A 37 17.88 17.33 14.84
N TYR A 38 17.49 18.46 14.22
CA TYR A 38 16.38 18.50 13.27
C TYR A 38 16.63 17.58 12.08
N HIS A 39 17.83 17.62 11.48
CA HIS A 39 18.18 16.78 10.35
C HIS A 39 18.12 15.28 10.73
N LEU A 40 18.64 14.91 11.90
CA LEU A 40 18.57 13.54 12.39
C LEU A 40 17.12 13.05 12.58
N LEU A 41 16.28 13.85 13.21
CA LEU A 41 14.87 13.49 13.45
C LEU A 41 14.08 13.44 12.15
N LYS A 42 14.33 14.39 11.23
CA LYS A 42 13.71 14.38 9.89
C LYS A 42 14.08 13.12 9.11
N ALA A 43 15.35 12.74 9.13
CA ALA A 43 15.81 11.53 8.48
C ALA A 43 15.18 10.24 9.06
N GLU A 44 14.97 10.19 10.39
CA GLU A 44 14.28 9.09 11.04
C GLU A 44 12.81 9.01 10.61
N LEU A 45 12.11 10.14 10.52
CA LEU A 45 10.73 10.19 10.02
C LEU A 45 10.63 9.69 8.58
N GLU A 46 11.52 10.14 7.70
CA GLU A 46 11.58 9.69 6.30
C GLU A 46 11.85 8.19 6.19
N TYR A 47 12.79 7.68 7.00
CA TYR A 47 13.09 6.26 7.04
C TYR A 47 11.88 5.44 7.49
N ARG A 48 11.21 5.84 8.57
CA ARG A 48 9.99 5.19 9.06
C ARG A 48 8.87 5.19 8.02
N GLN A 49 8.69 6.31 7.33
CA GLN A 49 7.71 6.40 6.25
C GLN A 49 8.01 5.42 5.12
N LYS A 50 9.28 5.35 4.67
CA LYS A 50 9.72 4.39 3.64
C LYS A 50 9.47 2.95 4.07
N VAL A 51 9.84 2.59 5.30
CA VAL A 51 9.61 1.24 5.85
C VAL A 51 8.11 0.93 5.95
N ARG A 52 7.29 1.88 6.39
CA ARG A 52 5.83 1.73 6.44
C ARG A 52 5.24 1.48 5.07
N ILE A 53 5.61 2.28 4.06
CA ILE A 53 5.16 2.11 2.68
C ILE A 53 5.56 0.74 2.15
N ALA A 54 6.83 0.34 2.32
CA ALA A 54 7.31 -0.97 1.88
C ALA A 54 6.52 -2.12 2.51
N LYS A 55 6.19 -2.03 3.80
CA LYS A 55 5.33 -3.01 4.50
C LYS A 55 3.92 -3.07 3.91
N LEU A 56 3.32 -1.91 3.61
CA LEU A 56 1.98 -1.85 3.00
C LEU A 56 1.99 -2.49 1.61
N VAL A 57 2.95 -2.14 0.76
CA VAL A 57 3.10 -2.70 -0.59
C VAL A 57 3.30 -4.22 -0.53
N ASN A 58 4.21 -4.70 0.33
CA ASN A 58 4.45 -6.14 0.49
C ASN A 58 3.20 -6.88 0.99
N SER A 59 2.45 -6.27 1.92
CA SER A 59 1.22 -6.88 2.45
C SER A 59 0.05 -6.86 1.47
N ALA A 60 0.05 -5.93 0.51
CA ALA A 60 -1.04 -5.79 -0.45
C ALA A 60 -1.18 -7.02 -1.36
N GLY A 61 -0.08 -7.71 -1.68
CA GLY A 61 -0.11 -8.92 -2.49
C GLY A 61 -0.29 -8.65 -3.98
N PHE A 62 0.22 -7.53 -4.47
CA PHE A 62 0.23 -7.23 -5.90
C PHE A 62 1.05 -8.27 -6.67
N PRO A 63 0.57 -8.78 -7.83
CA PRO A 63 1.30 -9.75 -8.64
C PRO A 63 2.54 -9.14 -9.31
N ARG A 64 2.52 -7.83 -9.54
CA ARG A 64 3.61 -7.04 -10.11
C ARG A 64 3.59 -5.63 -9.52
N SER A 65 4.69 -4.90 -9.69
CA SER A 65 4.75 -3.48 -9.33
C SER A 65 4.58 -2.65 -10.60
N TYR A 66 3.65 -1.70 -10.56
CA TYR A 66 3.43 -0.72 -11.62
C TYR A 66 3.31 0.68 -11.02
N ASP A 67 3.62 1.69 -11.81
CA ASP A 67 3.35 3.08 -11.49
C ASP A 67 2.60 3.78 -12.64
N PHE A 68 2.05 4.95 -12.34
CA PHE A 68 1.28 5.72 -13.32
C PHE A 68 2.11 6.20 -14.52
N GLY A 69 3.45 6.28 -14.41
CA GLY A 69 4.33 6.63 -15.51
C GLY A 69 4.41 5.55 -16.61
N GLN A 70 4.11 4.31 -16.25
CA GLN A 70 4.06 3.18 -17.17
C GLN A 70 2.67 3.00 -17.81
N PHE A 71 1.64 3.62 -17.25
CA PHE A 71 0.27 3.50 -17.72
C PHE A 71 0.02 4.44 -18.93
N ARG A 72 -0.58 3.91 -19.99
CA ARG A 72 -0.98 4.67 -21.18
C ARG A 72 -2.46 4.97 -21.11
N PRO A 73 -2.87 6.23 -20.87
CA PRO A 73 -4.28 6.58 -20.71
C PRO A 73 -5.05 6.62 -22.04
N ASP A 74 -4.36 6.66 -23.18
CA ASP A 74 -4.96 6.87 -24.52
C ASP A 74 -5.93 5.75 -24.94
N GLU A 75 -5.84 4.58 -24.30
CA GLU A 75 -6.69 3.41 -24.58
C GLU A 75 -7.82 3.25 -23.56
N VAL A 76 -7.99 4.20 -22.63
CA VAL A 76 -8.96 4.11 -21.54
C VAL A 76 -9.91 5.30 -21.58
N GLU A 77 -11.20 5.02 -21.64
CA GLU A 77 -12.23 6.02 -21.47
C GLU A 77 -12.61 6.17 -19.99
N PHE A 78 -12.55 7.39 -19.48
CA PHE A 78 -12.94 7.74 -18.13
C PHE A 78 -14.33 8.40 -18.18
N GLN A 79 -15.37 7.76 -17.61
CA GLN A 79 -16.73 8.29 -17.64
C GLN A 79 -16.95 9.38 -16.57
N ASP A 80 -16.83 9.01 -15.29
CA ASP A 80 -17.13 9.90 -14.16
C ASP A 80 -15.88 10.28 -13.35
N THR A 81 -14.71 10.12 -13.92
CA THR A 81 -13.44 10.36 -13.24
C THR A 81 -12.36 10.77 -14.24
N SER A 82 -11.18 11.10 -13.75
CA SER A 82 -10.01 11.36 -14.56
C SER A 82 -8.80 10.62 -14.02
N LEU A 83 -7.73 10.48 -14.80
CA LEU A 83 -6.50 9.87 -14.36
C LEU A 83 -5.92 10.63 -13.14
N ASP A 84 -6.04 11.95 -13.12
CA ASP A 84 -5.53 12.76 -12.01
C ASP A 84 -6.37 12.59 -10.74
N SER A 85 -7.71 12.50 -10.86
CA SER A 85 -8.58 12.11 -9.75
C SER A 85 -8.22 10.74 -9.19
N LEU A 86 -7.86 9.77 -10.03
CA LEU A 86 -7.43 8.44 -9.60
C LEU A 86 -6.07 8.48 -8.88
N LYS A 87 -5.12 9.27 -9.37
CA LYS A 87 -3.83 9.51 -8.67
C LYS A 87 -4.02 10.16 -7.30
N GLN A 88 -5.01 11.04 -7.17
CA GLN A 88 -5.35 11.70 -5.92
C GLN A 88 -6.24 10.85 -5.00
N LEU A 89 -6.70 9.68 -5.47
CA LEU A 89 -7.59 8.76 -4.75
C LEU A 89 -8.91 9.44 -4.32
N GLU A 90 -9.47 10.29 -5.16
CA GLU A 90 -10.69 11.03 -4.84
C GLU A 90 -11.87 10.11 -4.55
N PHE A 91 -12.02 9.01 -5.30
CA PHE A 91 -13.05 8.00 -5.06
C PHE A 91 -13.00 7.46 -3.62
N TYR A 92 -11.80 7.23 -3.10
CA TYR A 92 -11.61 6.76 -1.72
C TYR A 92 -12.03 7.82 -0.71
N ARG A 93 -11.61 9.08 -0.91
CA ARG A 93 -12.00 10.21 -0.04
C ARG A 93 -13.50 10.48 -0.05
N GLN A 94 -14.16 10.21 -1.18
CA GLN A 94 -15.60 10.36 -1.36
C GLN A 94 -16.39 9.10 -0.95
N HIS A 95 -15.73 8.07 -0.42
CA HIS A 95 -16.35 6.78 -0.08
C HIS A 95 -17.09 6.12 -1.26
N LYS A 96 -16.59 6.28 -2.47
CA LYS A 96 -17.15 5.69 -3.69
C LYS A 96 -16.38 4.42 -4.08
N ASN A 97 -17.06 3.52 -4.77
CA ASN A 97 -16.43 2.36 -5.41
C ASN A 97 -15.97 2.75 -6.82
N LEU A 98 -14.84 2.16 -7.25
CA LEU A 98 -14.32 2.27 -8.61
C LEU A 98 -14.57 0.95 -9.33
N ILE A 99 -15.24 1.00 -10.48
CA ILE A 99 -15.50 -0.16 -11.31
C ILE A 99 -14.82 0.06 -12.67
N MET A 100 -14.01 -0.93 -13.08
CA MET A 100 -13.32 -0.94 -14.38
C MET A 100 -13.85 -2.11 -15.20
N TYR A 101 -14.37 -1.83 -16.38
CA TYR A 101 -14.88 -2.85 -17.31
C TYR A 101 -14.28 -2.65 -18.71
N GLY A 102 -14.34 -3.66 -19.54
CA GLY A 102 -13.83 -3.65 -20.91
C GLY A 102 -13.10 -4.94 -21.27
N CYS A 103 -12.61 -5.02 -22.50
CA CYS A 103 -11.94 -6.19 -23.07
C CYS A 103 -10.65 -6.59 -22.31
N THR A 104 -10.22 -7.82 -22.48
CA THR A 104 -8.94 -8.29 -21.96
C THR A 104 -7.80 -7.52 -22.63
N GLY A 105 -6.76 -7.20 -21.87
CA GLY A 105 -5.56 -6.50 -22.38
C GLY A 105 -5.63 -4.97 -22.34
N THR A 106 -6.77 -4.35 -21.99
CA THR A 106 -6.94 -2.88 -21.93
C THR A 106 -6.32 -2.19 -20.71
N GLY A 107 -5.43 -2.87 -19.94
CA GLY A 107 -4.71 -2.24 -18.84
C GLY A 107 -5.47 -2.12 -17.50
N LYS A 108 -6.68 -2.68 -17.34
CA LYS A 108 -7.48 -2.58 -16.11
C LYS A 108 -6.71 -3.05 -14.86
N THR A 109 -6.11 -4.23 -14.92
CA THR A 109 -5.29 -4.77 -13.82
C THR A 109 -4.10 -3.88 -13.53
N MET A 110 -3.43 -3.37 -14.55
CA MET A 110 -2.31 -2.44 -14.39
C MET A 110 -2.76 -1.15 -13.69
N LEU A 111 -3.85 -0.55 -14.15
CA LEU A 111 -4.39 0.67 -13.54
C LEU A 111 -4.81 0.44 -12.08
N SER A 112 -5.46 -0.69 -11.78
CA SER A 112 -5.84 -1.03 -10.40
C SER A 112 -4.62 -1.17 -9.48
N ILE A 113 -3.52 -1.75 -9.98
CA ILE A 113 -2.26 -1.86 -9.24
C ILE A 113 -1.62 -0.48 -9.07
N CYS A 114 -1.58 0.38 -10.10
CA CYS A 114 -1.08 1.75 -9.99
C CYS A 114 -1.81 2.52 -8.88
N ILE A 115 -3.15 2.44 -8.85
CA ILE A 115 -4.00 3.06 -7.81
C ILE A 115 -3.66 2.48 -6.44
N GLY A 116 -3.56 1.15 -6.32
CA GLY A 116 -3.22 0.48 -5.07
C GLY A 116 -1.82 0.84 -4.55
N MET A 117 -0.84 0.94 -5.44
CA MET A 117 0.52 1.38 -5.11
C MET A 117 0.52 2.82 -4.60
N GLU A 118 -0.23 3.72 -5.24
CA GLU A 118 -0.37 5.10 -4.81
C GLU A 118 -1.06 5.19 -3.44
N ALA A 119 -2.09 4.40 -3.21
CA ALA A 119 -2.74 4.29 -1.90
C ALA A 119 -1.75 3.85 -0.81
N CYS A 120 -0.90 2.86 -1.08
CA CYS A 120 0.16 2.44 -0.16
C CYS A 120 1.15 3.58 0.11
N ARG A 121 1.54 4.39 -0.90
CA ARG A 121 2.40 5.57 -0.73
C ARG A 121 1.77 6.62 0.19
N GLN A 122 0.45 6.78 0.11
CA GLN A 122 -0.32 7.66 1.00
C GLN A 122 -0.62 7.02 2.37
N GLY A 123 -0.10 5.82 2.65
CA GLY A 123 -0.24 5.13 3.94
C GLY A 123 -1.56 4.40 4.13
N ILE A 124 -2.33 4.19 3.05
CA ILE A 124 -3.63 3.50 3.05
C ILE A 124 -3.41 2.00 2.88
N PRO A 125 -3.91 1.13 3.79
CA PRO A 125 -3.82 -0.32 3.66
C PRO A 125 -4.66 -0.83 2.48
N VAL A 126 -3.99 -1.53 1.56
CA VAL A 126 -4.60 -2.12 0.36
C VAL A 126 -4.47 -3.64 0.40
N LYS A 127 -5.42 -4.33 -0.19
CA LYS A 127 -5.31 -5.76 -0.48
C LYS A 127 -5.79 -6.05 -1.90
N PHE A 128 -4.95 -6.78 -2.64
CA PHE A 128 -5.24 -7.24 -3.99
C PHE A 128 -5.60 -8.73 -3.95
N PHE A 129 -6.70 -9.08 -4.60
CA PHE A 129 -7.10 -10.46 -4.81
C PHE A 129 -7.53 -10.67 -6.27
N ARG A 130 -7.19 -11.82 -6.83
CA ARG A 130 -8.01 -12.40 -7.89
C ARG A 130 -9.27 -12.94 -7.24
N THR A 131 -10.43 -12.63 -7.81
CA THR A 131 -11.74 -12.95 -7.20
C THR A 131 -11.87 -14.43 -6.87
N ALA A 132 -11.48 -15.32 -7.77
CA ALA A 132 -11.50 -16.77 -7.54
C ALA A 132 -10.65 -17.18 -6.31
N GLY A 133 -9.47 -16.57 -6.14
CA GLY A 133 -8.59 -16.83 -4.99
C GLY A 133 -9.21 -16.39 -3.66
N LEU A 134 -9.92 -15.27 -3.64
CA LEU A 134 -10.64 -14.80 -2.46
C LEU A 134 -11.81 -15.75 -2.11
N VAL A 135 -12.58 -16.19 -3.11
CA VAL A 135 -13.68 -17.14 -2.91
C VAL A 135 -13.16 -18.44 -2.32
N ASN A 136 -12.05 -18.99 -2.85
CA ASN A 136 -11.44 -20.19 -2.31
C ASN A 136 -11.01 -20.01 -0.83
N GLN A 137 -10.38 -18.86 -0.50
CA GLN A 137 -10.04 -18.56 0.89
C GLN A 137 -11.28 -18.52 1.79
N PHE A 138 -12.38 -17.91 1.34
CA PHE A 138 -13.64 -17.91 2.11
C PHE A 138 -14.14 -19.33 2.38
N SER A 139 -14.11 -20.22 1.38
CA SER A 139 -14.52 -21.64 1.51
C SER A 139 -13.64 -22.38 2.52
N GLU A 140 -12.31 -22.28 2.40
CA GLU A 140 -11.37 -22.89 3.35
C GLU A 140 -11.56 -22.41 4.79
N TYR A 141 -11.71 -21.09 4.99
CA TYR A 141 -11.94 -20.54 6.33
C TYR A 141 -13.30 -20.94 6.90
N LYS A 142 -14.32 -21.11 6.03
CA LYS A 142 -15.64 -21.60 6.42
C LYS A 142 -15.57 -23.06 6.89
N GLU A 143 -14.92 -23.93 6.13
CA GLU A 143 -14.72 -25.35 6.47
C GLU A 143 -13.98 -25.53 7.80
N ARG A 144 -13.00 -24.65 8.08
CA ARG A 144 -12.25 -24.63 9.34
C ARG A 144 -12.96 -23.93 10.50
N GLY A 145 -14.17 -23.40 10.30
CA GLY A 145 -14.89 -22.61 11.31
C GLY A 145 -14.21 -21.29 11.71
N GLN A 146 -13.34 -20.77 10.84
CA GLN A 146 -12.47 -19.59 11.12
C GLN A 146 -12.86 -18.33 10.35
N LEU A 147 -14.10 -18.20 9.89
CA LEU A 147 -14.56 -17.01 9.15
C LEU A 147 -14.37 -15.69 9.91
N SER A 148 -14.51 -15.72 11.23
CA SER A 148 -14.26 -14.54 12.08
C SER A 148 -12.83 -14.04 11.97
N THR A 149 -11.85 -14.93 11.85
CA THR A 149 -10.44 -14.59 11.65
C THR A 149 -10.22 -13.94 10.31
N LEU A 150 -10.83 -14.44 9.23
CA LEU A 150 -10.74 -13.83 7.91
C LEU A 150 -11.39 -12.43 7.90
N LYS A 151 -12.60 -12.30 8.48
CA LYS A 151 -13.26 -11.00 8.65
C LYS A 151 -12.36 -10.00 9.38
N LYS A 152 -11.73 -10.40 10.48
CA LYS A 152 -10.80 -9.55 11.23
C LYS A 152 -9.58 -9.15 10.41
N LYS A 153 -9.02 -10.03 9.57
CA LYS A 153 -7.93 -9.68 8.66
C LYS A 153 -8.36 -8.65 7.62
N LEU A 154 -9.58 -8.79 7.08
CA LEU A 154 -10.11 -7.88 6.07
C LEU A 154 -10.57 -6.53 6.66
N SER A 155 -10.97 -6.46 7.93
CA SER A 155 -11.45 -5.22 8.56
C SER A 155 -10.39 -4.11 8.68
N HIS A 156 -9.11 -4.43 8.58
CA HIS A 156 -8.02 -3.46 8.58
C HIS A 156 -7.67 -2.91 7.19
N ILE A 157 -8.30 -3.46 6.14
CA ILE A 157 -8.08 -3.06 4.77
C ILE A 157 -9.02 -1.90 4.45
N GLN A 158 -8.48 -0.85 3.85
CA GLN A 158 -9.26 0.33 3.47
C GLN A 158 -9.61 0.34 1.97
N ILE A 159 -8.74 -0.25 1.14
CA ILE A 159 -9.02 -0.45 -0.28
C ILE A 159 -8.85 -1.93 -0.62
N LEU A 160 -9.91 -2.54 -1.09
CA LEU A 160 -9.92 -3.91 -1.59
C LEU A 160 -9.97 -3.89 -3.12
N ILE A 161 -8.97 -4.46 -3.76
CA ILE A 161 -8.92 -4.62 -5.22
C ILE A 161 -9.31 -6.06 -5.55
N LEU A 162 -10.39 -6.20 -6.34
CA LEU A 162 -10.86 -7.48 -6.86
C LEU A 162 -10.62 -7.51 -8.37
N ASP A 163 -9.64 -8.27 -8.79
CA ASP A 163 -9.31 -8.47 -10.20
C ASP A 163 -9.99 -9.72 -10.76
N GLU A 164 -10.20 -9.77 -12.06
CA GLU A 164 -10.89 -10.86 -12.73
C GLU A 164 -12.29 -11.13 -12.13
N PHE A 165 -13.02 -10.04 -11.81
CA PHE A 165 -14.39 -10.13 -11.31
C PHE A 165 -15.34 -10.50 -12.46
N THR A 166 -15.65 -11.78 -12.57
CA THR A 166 -16.62 -12.30 -13.53
C THR A 166 -17.98 -12.40 -12.84
N VAL A 167 -18.97 -11.67 -13.34
CA VAL A 167 -20.35 -11.87 -12.91
C VAL A 167 -20.81 -13.19 -13.54
N PHE A 168 -20.82 -14.25 -12.75
CA PHE A 168 -21.52 -15.45 -13.16
C PHE A 168 -23.01 -15.14 -13.13
N HIS A 169 -23.62 -14.91 -14.29
CA HIS A 169 -25.05 -15.13 -14.43
C HIS A 169 -25.26 -16.63 -14.17
N SER A 170 -25.65 -16.96 -12.96
CA SER A 170 -26.24 -18.27 -12.72
C SER A 170 -27.47 -18.32 -13.64
N LEU A 171 -27.39 -19.15 -14.66
CA LEU A 171 -28.56 -19.61 -15.39
C LEU A 171 -29.43 -20.41 -14.39
N ALA A 172 -30.15 -19.67 -13.55
CA ALA A 172 -31.32 -20.20 -12.86
C ALA A 172 -32.46 -20.18 -13.85
N ASN A 173 -32.50 -21.18 -14.73
CA ASN A 173 -33.69 -21.59 -15.46
C ASN A 173 -33.45 -23.01 -15.97
N GLN A 174 -33.81 -23.97 -15.15
CA GLN A 174 -34.53 -25.19 -15.54
C GLN A 174 -35.24 -25.77 -14.34
#